data_49d9dde6c3401a3bf3c2c4f56fb92e9b
#
_entry.id   49d9dde6c3401a3bf3c2c4f56fb92e9b
#
_cell.length_a   1.000
_cell.length_b   1.000
_cell.length_c   1.000
_cell.angle_alpha   90.00
_cell.angle_beta   90.00
_cell.angle_gamma   90.00
#
_symmetry.space_group_name_H-M   'P 1'
#
loop_
_entity.id
_entity.type
_entity.pdbx_description
1 polymer ?
#
loop_
_entity_poly.entity_id
_entity_poly.type
_entity_poly.pdbx_seq_one_letter_code
_entity_poly.pdbx_strand_id
1 'polypeptide(L)'
;MYFIEKILQFVRILSPFVYIFIAFFIFIIIFAICFDHKDTKMTMNKKPALSFWQLWNISFGFFGVQIAYSLQSANISRIFATLGADPHDLSFFWILPPLMGMIVQPLVGKYSDRTWCRLGRRIPYLFLGAIVAVLVMCMLPNAGSFGFAVGGAMVFGLVALMLLDTSINMAMQPFKMLVGDMVNEEQKAKAYSIQSFLCNAGSLVGYVFPFLFAWIGLANTAPDGQIPDTVKWSFYIGAIILILCVLFTTLKVKEMPPKEYAEFHGINTTFAKKDNPGMFTLLRKAPSTFWTVGLVQFFCWAAFLYMWTYTNGAIADTVWNTTDVASEGYQAAGNWVGILFAVQAVGSVLWALVIPRFKSIKVAYAISLLLGAVGFASVFFIHDQYLLFISFLLIGVAWAAMLAVPFTLLTNSLSGDHIGTYLGLFNGTICLPQIVAAACGGFILKLVGGAQVGMFLVAGAFLVLGALSVALVKEGKKS
;
A
#
# COMPACT_ATOMS: atom_id res chain seq x y z
N MET A 1 -40.51 4.83 0.06
CA MET A 1 -40.40 6.22 0.56
C MET A 1 -39.26 6.34 1.56
N TYR A 2 -39.22 5.56 2.65
CA TYR A 2 -38.16 5.55 3.68
C TYR A 2 -36.74 5.30 3.15
N PHE A 3 -36.58 4.40 2.16
CA PHE A 3 -35.26 4.08 1.53
C PHE A 3 -34.74 5.23 0.65
N ILE A 4 -35.62 5.91 -0.07
CA ILE A 4 -35.30 7.09 -0.90
C ILE A 4 -34.92 8.28 -0.02
N GLU A 5 -35.61 8.48 1.10
CA GLU A 5 -35.30 9.53 2.06
C GLU A 5 -33.92 9.33 2.71
N LYS A 6 -33.56 8.09 3.04
CA LYS A 6 -32.20 7.75 3.53
C LYS A 6 -31.11 7.92 2.48
N ILE A 7 -31.38 7.58 1.22
CA ILE A 7 -30.44 7.85 0.11
C ILE A 7 -30.27 9.37 -0.08
N LEU A 8 -31.35 10.15 0.00
CA LEU A 8 -31.28 11.60 -0.10
C LEU A 8 -30.57 12.24 1.11
N GLN A 9 -30.77 11.70 2.30
CA GLN A 9 -30.04 12.11 3.50
C GLN A 9 -28.56 11.75 3.39
N PHE A 10 -28.24 10.56 2.88
CA PHE A 10 -26.89 10.10 2.59
C PHE A 10 -26.21 10.97 1.50
N VAL A 11 -26.91 11.28 0.41
CA VAL A 11 -26.41 12.21 -0.63
C VAL A 11 -26.22 13.62 -0.05
N ARG A 12 -27.09 14.07 0.86
CA ARG A 12 -26.92 15.37 1.57
C ARG A 12 -25.69 15.36 2.50
N ILE A 13 -25.41 14.25 3.18
CA ILE A 13 -24.24 14.09 4.04
C ILE A 13 -22.96 13.93 3.21
N LEU A 14 -23.05 13.22 2.07
CA LEU A 14 -21.94 13.07 1.12
C LEU A 14 -21.71 14.31 0.25
N SER A 15 -22.73 15.14 0.03
CA SER A 15 -22.60 16.31 -0.85
C SER A 15 -21.47 17.26 -0.41
N PRO A 16 -21.25 17.58 0.88
CA PRO A 16 -20.08 18.36 1.28
C PRO A 16 -18.76 17.68 0.94
N PHE A 17 -18.69 16.34 1.06
CA PHE A 17 -17.47 15.56 0.76
C PHE A 17 -17.25 15.42 -0.74
N VAL A 18 -18.30 15.23 -1.52
CA VAL A 18 -18.24 15.26 -2.99
C VAL A 18 -17.90 16.67 -3.47
N TYR A 19 -18.45 17.72 -2.86
CA TYR A 19 -18.07 19.09 -3.17
C TYR A 19 -16.63 19.41 -2.73
N ILE A 20 -16.18 18.91 -1.59
CA ILE A 20 -14.79 19.01 -1.15
C ILE A 20 -13.89 18.24 -2.13
N PHE A 21 -14.28 17.06 -2.60
CA PHE A 21 -13.52 16.26 -3.58
C PHE A 21 -13.50 16.94 -4.96
N ILE A 22 -14.63 17.46 -5.42
CA ILE A 22 -14.72 18.22 -6.69
C ILE A 22 -13.98 19.55 -6.56
N ALA A 23 -14.17 20.29 -5.47
CA ALA A 23 -13.45 21.53 -5.20
C ALA A 23 -11.94 21.30 -5.07
N PHE A 24 -11.55 20.17 -4.48
CA PHE A 24 -10.18 19.70 -4.37
C PHE A 24 -9.59 19.35 -5.74
N PHE A 25 -10.34 18.67 -6.60
CA PHE A 25 -9.92 18.37 -7.98
C PHE A 25 -9.86 19.63 -8.84
N ILE A 26 -10.84 20.52 -8.67
CA ILE A 26 -10.88 21.86 -9.31
C ILE A 26 -9.74 22.73 -8.78
N PHE A 27 -9.45 22.71 -7.47
CA PHE A 27 -8.34 23.42 -6.86
C PHE A 27 -6.98 22.90 -7.38
N ILE A 28 -6.82 21.59 -7.57
CA ILE A 28 -5.64 21.01 -8.25
C ILE A 28 -5.51 21.56 -9.67
N ILE A 29 -6.61 21.60 -10.43
CA ILE A 29 -6.61 22.10 -11.81
C ILE A 29 -6.32 23.60 -11.85
N ILE A 30 -6.97 24.39 -11.00
CA ILE A 30 -6.76 25.86 -10.90
C ILE A 30 -5.36 26.15 -10.38
N PHE A 31 -4.86 25.41 -9.38
CA PHE A 31 -3.53 25.55 -8.83
C PHE A 31 -2.45 25.18 -9.87
N ALA A 32 -2.74 24.17 -10.73
CA ALA A 32 -1.86 23.82 -11.86
C ALA A 32 -1.84 24.87 -12.97
N ILE A 33 -2.93 25.65 -13.14
CA ILE A 33 -3.09 26.65 -14.21
C ILE A 33 -2.53 28.02 -13.79
N CYS A 34 -2.54 28.37 -12.48
CA CYS A 34 -2.28 29.74 -12.02
C CYS A 34 -0.81 30.13 -11.85
N PHE A 35 0.20 29.27 -12.15
CA PHE A 35 1.60 29.62 -11.90
C PHE A 35 2.53 29.32 -13.06
N ASP A 36 2.59 30.28 -14.00
CA ASP A 36 3.64 30.39 -15.01
C ASP A 36 4.86 31.13 -14.43
N HIS A 37 6.08 30.62 -14.62
CA HIS A 37 7.27 31.21 -14.00
C HIS A 37 8.40 31.47 -14.96
N LYS A 38 9.05 32.65 -14.75
CA LYS A 38 10.18 33.20 -15.51
C LYS A 38 11.54 32.65 -15.04
N ASP A 39 12.43 32.59 -15.98
CA ASP A 39 13.68 31.86 -16.07
C ASP A 39 14.95 32.50 -15.47
N THR A 40 15.90 31.68 -14.97
CA THR A 40 17.33 32.03 -14.79
C THR A 40 18.21 30.83 -15.18
N LYS A 41 19.26 31.09 -15.96
CA LYS A 41 20.20 30.11 -16.53
C LYS A 41 21.35 29.75 -15.58
N MET A 42 21.67 28.44 -15.49
CA MET A 42 23.01 27.94 -15.16
C MET A 42 23.24 26.58 -15.83
N THR A 43 24.43 26.36 -16.38
CA THR A 43 24.85 25.17 -17.11
C THR A 43 25.60 24.21 -16.20
N MET A 44 25.08 23.01 -15.98
CA MET A 44 25.80 21.87 -15.36
C MET A 44 25.38 20.51 -15.96
N ASN A 45 26.35 19.72 -16.38
CA ASN A 45 26.12 18.43 -17.09
C ASN A 45 25.79 17.22 -16.21
N LYS A 46 25.82 17.32 -14.88
CA LYS A 46 25.49 16.23 -13.94
C LYS A 46 24.73 16.78 -12.73
N LYS A 47 23.72 16.00 -12.26
CA LYS A 47 23.03 16.31 -11.00
C LYS A 47 24.02 16.40 -9.85
N PRO A 48 23.92 17.41 -8.96
CA PRO A 48 24.84 17.56 -7.83
C PRO A 48 24.71 16.38 -6.86
N ALA A 49 25.83 16.04 -6.21
CA ALA A 49 25.81 15.03 -5.13
C ALA A 49 25.10 15.62 -3.91
N LEU A 50 24.12 14.86 -3.39
CA LEU A 50 23.35 15.23 -2.21
C LEU A 50 24.00 14.66 -0.94
N SER A 51 23.97 15.43 0.14
CA SER A 51 24.40 14.96 1.46
C SER A 51 23.45 13.88 2.00
N PHE A 52 23.89 13.10 3.01
CA PHE A 52 23.05 12.12 3.69
C PHE A 52 21.73 12.73 4.19
N TRP A 53 21.78 13.89 4.82
CA TRP A 53 20.60 14.57 5.35
C TRP A 53 19.64 15.08 4.25
N GLN A 54 20.15 15.47 3.10
CA GLN A 54 19.30 15.82 1.96
C GLN A 54 18.58 14.59 1.40
N LEU A 55 19.28 13.45 1.27
CA LEU A 55 18.67 12.19 0.87
C LEU A 55 17.62 11.71 1.90
N TRP A 56 17.90 11.88 3.20
CA TRP A 56 16.96 11.60 4.29
C TRP A 56 15.70 12.46 4.19
N ASN A 57 15.87 13.78 4.04
CA ASN A 57 14.77 14.74 3.98
C ASN A 57 13.82 14.48 2.80
N ILE A 58 14.35 14.05 1.63
CA ILE A 58 13.54 13.70 0.45
C ILE A 58 12.54 12.58 0.77
N SER A 59 12.93 11.63 1.61
CA SER A 59 12.14 10.43 1.91
C SER A 59 11.45 10.48 3.29
N PHE A 60 11.73 11.47 4.14
CA PHE A 60 11.25 11.46 5.53
C PHE A 60 9.72 11.48 5.67
N GLY A 61 9.03 12.23 4.84
CA GLY A 61 7.56 12.24 4.82
C GLY A 61 6.96 10.88 4.48
N PHE A 62 7.69 10.01 3.79
CA PHE A 62 7.24 8.66 3.47
C PHE A 62 7.08 7.77 4.72
N PHE A 63 7.86 8.03 5.77
CA PHE A 63 7.67 7.41 7.09
C PHE A 63 6.25 7.65 7.63
N GLY A 64 5.77 8.89 7.59
CA GLY A 64 4.40 9.21 8.02
C GLY A 64 3.32 8.57 7.13
N VAL A 65 3.52 8.55 5.81
CA VAL A 65 2.58 7.90 4.87
C VAL A 65 2.49 6.40 5.14
N GLN A 66 3.61 5.77 5.51
CA GLN A 66 3.62 4.34 5.83
C GLN A 66 2.97 4.01 7.16
N ILE A 67 2.97 4.93 8.13
CA ILE A 67 2.16 4.77 9.35
C ILE A 67 0.67 4.71 8.98
N ALA A 68 0.19 5.62 8.13
CA ALA A 68 -1.21 5.60 7.69
C ALA A 68 -1.57 4.30 6.97
N TYR A 69 -0.71 3.85 6.04
CA TYR A 69 -0.92 2.61 5.30
C TYR A 69 -0.92 1.37 6.20
N SER A 70 -0.04 1.29 7.18
CA SER A 70 0.04 0.15 8.10
C SER A 70 -1.12 0.13 9.10
N LEU A 71 -1.55 1.28 9.62
CA LEU A 71 -2.76 1.38 10.43
C LEU A 71 -4.00 0.91 9.66
N GLN A 72 -4.11 1.32 8.40
CA GLN A 72 -5.16 0.86 7.51
C GLN A 72 -5.08 -0.66 7.32
N SER A 73 -3.96 -1.20 6.87
CA SER A 73 -3.83 -2.62 6.53
C SER A 73 -4.05 -3.56 7.73
N ALA A 74 -3.70 -3.14 8.94
CA ALA A 74 -3.90 -3.93 10.14
C ALA A 74 -5.32 -3.84 10.73
N ASN A 75 -6.03 -2.72 10.50
CA ASN A 75 -7.28 -2.46 11.22
C ASN A 75 -8.54 -2.42 10.36
N ILE A 76 -8.43 -2.37 9.02
CA ILE A 76 -9.63 -2.24 8.15
C ILE A 76 -10.62 -3.38 8.36
N SER A 77 -10.16 -4.63 8.33
CA SER A 77 -11.04 -5.79 8.55
C SER A 77 -11.68 -5.75 9.94
N ARG A 78 -10.92 -5.36 10.97
CA ARG A 78 -11.43 -5.16 12.34
C ARG A 78 -12.50 -4.06 12.38
N ILE A 79 -12.23 -2.90 11.76
CA ILE A 79 -13.17 -1.77 11.70
C ILE A 79 -14.48 -2.20 11.04
N PHE A 80 -14.43 -2.80 9.85
CA PHE A 80 -15.65 -3.22 9.16
C PHE A 80 -16.39 -4.33 9.89
N ALA A 81 -15.70 -5.31 10.48
CA ALA A 81 -16.33 -6.31 11.32
C ALA A 81 -17.05 -5.67 12.52
N THR A 82 -16.42 -4.72 13.20
CA THR A 82 -17.03 -4.00 14.33
C THR A 82 -18.25 -3.16 13.90
N LEU A 83 -18.24 -2.62 12.67
CA LEU A 83 -19.39 -1.92 12.10
C LEU A 83 -20.54 -2.86 11.68
N GLY A 84 -20.34 -4.19 11.77
CA GLY A 84 -21.35 -5.20 11.49
C GLY A 84 -21.23 -5.87 10.11
N ALA A 85 -20.04 -5.83 9.47
CA ALA A 85 -19.80 -6.55 8.22
C ALA A 85 -19.75 -8.06 8.48
N ASP A 86 -20.44 -8.83 7.63
CA ASP A 86 -20.33 -10.27 7.62
C ASP A 86 -18.91 -10.72 7.20
N PRO A 87 -18.32 -11.74 7.82
CA PRO A 87 -17.02 -12.29 7.42
C PRO A 87 -16.91 -12.63 5.93
N HIS A 88 -18.01 -13.05 5.30
CA HIS A 88 -18.06 -13.36 3.87
C HIS A 88 -17.97 -12.11 2.99
N ASP A 89 -18.36 -10.94 3.50
CA ASP A 89 -18.33 -9.68 2.77
C ASP A 89 -17.03 -8.88 3.00
N LEU A 90 -16.25 -9.23 4.04
CA LEU A 90 -15.02 -8.50 4.40
C LEU A 90 -14.06 -8.35 3.22
N SER A 91 -13.93 -9.39 2.39
CA SER A 91 -13.03 -9.36 1.24
C SER A 91 -13.41 -8.30 0.20
N PHE A 92 -14.69 -7.94 0.05
CA PHE A 92 -15.12 -6.91 -0.90
C PHE A 92 -14.56 -5.53 -0.59
N PHE A 93 -14.39 -5.20 0.69
CA PHE A 93 -13.79 -3.91 1.08
C PHE A 93 -12.33 -3.81 0.62
N TRP A 94 -11.64 -4.94 0.50
CA TRP A 94 -10.26 -5.03 0.03
C TRP A 94 -10.09 -4.91 -1.50
N ILE A 95 -11.17 -4.72 -2.25
CA ILE A 95 -11.10 -4.35 -3.69
C ILE A 95 -10.59 -2.91 -3.84
N LEU A 96 -10.94 -2.02 -2.91
CA LEU A 96 -10.68 -0.58 -3.03
C LEU A 96 -9.19 -0.22 -3.02
N PRO A 97 -8.34 -0.71 -2.08
CA PRO A 97 -6.93 -0.36 -2.06
C PRO A 97 -6.20 -0.62 -3.39
N PRO A 98 -6.21 -1.83 -3.97
CA PRO A 98 -5.55 -2.08 -5.24
C PRO A 98 -6.20 -1.33 -6.42
N LEU A 99 -7.52 -1.15 -6.41
CA LEU A 99 -8.22 -0.40 -7.45
C LEU A 99 -7.79 1.07 -7.45
N MET A 100 -7.77 1.71 -6.27
CA MET A 100 -7.31 3.09 -6.15
C MET A 100 -5.83 3.21 -6.50
N GLY A 101 -4.98 2.28 -6.08
CA GLY A 101 -3.56 2.25 -6.47
C GLY A 101 -3.36 2.17 -7.98
N MET A 102 -4.15 1.36 -8.67
CA MET A 102 -4.09 1.19 -10.12
C MET A 102 -4.54 2.44 -10.90
N ILE A 103 -5.50 3.19 -10.37
CA ILE A 103 -6.07 4.39 -11.02
C ILE A 103 -5.27 5.64 -10.65
N VAL A 104 -5.05 5.86 -9.35
CA VAL A 104 -4.54 7.13 -8.81
C VAL A 104 -3.06 7.32 -9.13
N GLN A 105 -2.23 6.27 -8.96
CA GLN A 105 -0.79 6.42 -9.18
C GLN A 105 -0.40 6.88 -10.59
N PRO A 106 -0.93 6.30 -11.69
CA PRO A 106 -0.67 6.79 -13.05
C PRO A 106 -1.19 8.21 -13.29
N LEU A 107 -2.37 8.53 -12.75
CA LEU A 107 -2.96 9.87 -12.89
C LEU A 107 -2.07 10.92 -12.20
N VAL A 108 -1.69 10.69 -10.96
CA VAL A 108 -0.80 11.59 -10.21
C VAL A 108 0.56 11.70 -10.91
N GLY A 109 1.12 10.59 -11.40
CA GLY A 109 2.34 10.61 -12.20
C GLY A 109 2.21 11.57 -13.39
N LYS A 110 1.17 11.35 -14.23
CA LYS A 110 0.92 12.14 -15.44
C LYS A 110 0.68 13.62 -15.16
N TYR A 111 -0.16 13.93 -14.17
CA TYR A 111 -0.49 15.33 -13.86
C TYR A 111 0.68 16.03 -13.17
N SER A 112 1.38 15.40 -12.25
CA SER A 112 2.55 15.98 -11.60
C SER A 112 3.70 16.23 -12.57
N ASP A 113 3.81 15.47 -13.67
CA ASP A 113 4.79 15.76 -14.74
C ASP A 113 4.54 17.08 -15.48
N ARG A 114 3.30 17.55 -15.47
CA ARG A 114 2.88 18.79 -16.15
C ARG A 114 2.74 19.99 -15.21
N THR A 115 2.81 19.75 -13.91
CA THR A 115 2.62 20.78 -12.90
C THR A 115 3.96 21.40 -12.56
N TRP A 116 4.01 22.74 -12.56
CA TRP A 116 5.14 23.51 -12.05
C TRP A 116 4.61 24.71 -11.27
N CYS A 117 4.88 24.73 -9.97
CA CYS A 117 4.49 25.81 -9.08
C CYS A 117 5.65 26.18 -8.12
N ARG A 118 5.44 27.15 -7.24
CA ARG A 118 6.46 27.60 -6.27
C ARG A 118 6.92 26.49 -5.31
N LEU A 119 6.07 25.51 -5.05
CA LEU A 119 6.40 24.34 -4.21
C LEU A 119 7.14 23.25 -5.00
N GLY A 120 7.19 23.34 -6.32
CA GLY A 120 7.76 22.34 -7.19
C GLY A 120 6.71 21.61 -8.02
N ARG A 121 7.03 20.41 -8.46
CA ARG A 121 6.26 19.56 -9.37
C ARG A 121 5.55 18.44 -8.62
N ARG A 122 6.23 17.79 -7.69
CA ARG A 122 5.77 16.59 -6.94
C ARG A 122 5.18 16.95 -5.58
N ILE A 123 5.80 17.92 -4.90
CA ILE A 123 5.43 18.31 -3.53
C ILE A 123 3.96 18.72 -3.39
N PRO A 124 3.31 19.45 -4.32
CA PRO A 124 1.91 19.80 -4.18
C PRO A 124 0.98 18.60 -4.04
N TYR A 125 1.21 17.55 -4.85
CA TYR A 125 0.40 16.33 -4.81
C TYR A 125 0.62 15.53 -3.52
N LEU A 126 1.88 15.45 -3.10
CA LEU A 126 2.27 14.81 -1.84
C LEU A 126 1.59 15.50 -0.66
N PHE A 127 1.68 16.81 -0.58
CA PHE A 127 1.12 17.61 0.52
C PHE A 127 -0.40 17.53 0.56
N LEU A 128 -1.03 17.63 -0.61
CA LEU A 128 -2.48 17.59 -0.73
C LEU A 128 -3.02 16.19 -0.39
N GLY A 129 -2.36 15.12 -0.86
CA GLY A 129 -2.70 13.76 -0.48
C GLY A 129 -2.60 13.55 1.03
N ALA A 130 -1.55 14.08 1.67
CA ALA A 130 -1.41 13.98 3.11
C ALA A 130 -2.51 14.71 3.89
N ILE A 131 -2.92 15.92 3.46
CA ILE A 131 -4.01 16.65 4.11
C ILE A 131 -5.31 15.85 4.07
N VAL A 132 -5.68 15.32 2.90
CA VAL A 132 -6.91 14.53 2.79
C VAL A 132 -6.79 13.22 3.58
N ALA A 133 -5.65 12.54 3.54
CA ALA A 133 -5.41 11.35 4.34
C ALA A 133 -5.61 11.62 5.84
N VAL A 134 -5.08 12.72 6.37
CA VAL A 134 -5.24 13.13 7.77
C VAL A 134 -6.71 13.33 8.13
N LEU A 135 -7.45 14.05 7.31
CA LEU A 135 -8.89 14.25 7.55
C LEU A 135 -9.64 12.92 7.59
N VAL A 136 -9.39 12.05 6.63
CA VAL A 136 -10.04 10.74 6.56
C VAL A 136 -9.61 9.81 7.69
N MET A 137 -8.33 9.84 8.09
CA MET A 137 -7.86 9.09 9.25
C MET A 137 -8.55 9.50 10.55
N CYS A 138 -8.95 10.77 10.67
CA CYS A 138 -9.76 11.22 11.80
C CYS A 138 -11.23 10.81 11.68
N MET A 139 -11.76 10.61 10.48
CA MET A 139 -13.19 10.32 10.26
C MET A 139 -13.49 8.82 10.27
N LEU A 140 -12.64 8.00 9.63
CA LEU A 140 -12.87 6.56 9.43
C LEU A 140 -13.10 5.80 10.75
N PRO A 141 -12.29 5.96 11.82
CA PRO A 141 -12.51 5.25 13.06
C PRO A 141 -13.71 5.77 13.87
N ASN A 142 -14.36 6.83 13.42
CA ASN A 142 -15.58 7.36 14.02
C ASN A 142 -16.86 6.96 13.26
N ALA A 143 -16.77 6.13 12.24
CA ALA A 143 -17.90 5.74 11.39
C ALA A 143 -19.10 5.22 12.19
N GLY A 144 -18.88 4.44 13.25
CA GLY A 144 -19.93 3.93 14.13
C GLY A 144 -20.49 4.96 15.14
N SER A 145 -19.81 6.10 15.31
CA SER A 145 -20.17 7.13 16.31
C SER A 145 -21.06 8.25 15.75
N PHE A 146 -21.27 8.30 14.44
CA PHE A 146 -22.08 9.36 13.79
C PHE A 146 -23.60 9.13 13.86
N GLY A 147 -24.07 8.11 14.60
CA GLY A 147 -25.50 7.81 14.73
C GLY A 147 -26.15 7.21 13.48
N PHE A 148 -25.38 6.72 12.54
CA PHE A 148 -25.90 6.00 11.38
C PHE A 148 -26.40 4.61 11.78
N ALA A 149 -27.44 4.12 11.10
CA ALA A 149 -27.75 2.68 11.13
C ALA A 149 -26.56 1.88 10.52
N VAL A 150 -26.43 0.59 10.89
CA VAL A 150 -25.32 -0.29 10.47
C VAL A 150 -24.98 -0.14 8.98
N GLY A 151 -25.97 -0.22 8.08
CA GLY A 151 -25.74 -0.03 6.65
C GLY A 151 -25.18 1.34 6.26
N GLY A 152 -25.60 2.40 6.95
CA GLY A 152 -25.11 3.76 6.75
C GLY A 152 -23.66 3.92 7.24
N ALA A 153 -23.32 3.34 8.39
CA ALA A 153 -21.97 3.35 8.94
C ALA A 153 -21.00 2.58 8.03
N MET A 154 -21.44 1.44 7.47
CA MET A 154 -20.64 0.66 6.51
C MET A 154 -20.39 1.42 5.20
N VAL A 155 -21.42 2.06 4.64
CA VAL A 155 -21.25 2.86 3.41
C VAL A 155 -20.34 4.06 3.67
N PHE A 156 -20.50 4.73 4.81
CA PHE A 156 -19.60 5.82 5.22
C PHE A 156 -18.15 5.31 5.34
N GLY A 157 -17.94 4.17 6.02
CA GLY A 157 -16.62 3.54 6.15
C GLY A 157 -16.00 3.19 4.80
N LEU A 158 -16.82 2.66 3.86
CA LEU A 158 -16.37 2.33 2.50
C LEU A 158 -15.92 3.56 1.72
N VAL A 159 -16.68 4.64 1.77
CA VAL A 159 -16.32 5.92 1.12
C VAL A 159 -15.07 6.52 1.78
N ALA A 160 -14.99 6.49 3.10
CA ALA A 160 -13.81 6.95 3.83
C ALA A 160 -12.57 6.11 3.47
N LEU A 161 -12.70 4.77 3.37
CA LEU A 161 -11.61 3.90 2.93
C LEU A 161 -11.16 4.24 1.51
N MET A 162 -12.09 4.42 0.58
CA MET A 162 -11.77 4.81 -0.81
C MET A 162 -11.01 6.14 -0.86
N LEU A 163 -11.43 7.13 -0.07
CA LEU A 163 -10.75 8.42 0.01
C LEU A 163 -9.38 8.29 0.66
N LEU A 164 -9.23 7.44 1.69
CA LEU A 164 -7.96 7.19 2.35
C LEU A 164 -6.96 6.55 1.37
N ASP A 165 -7.38 5.50 0.65
CA ASP A 165 -6.54 4.85 -0.36
C ASP A 165 -6.14 5.81 -1.48
N THR A 166 -7.09 6.59 -1.99
CA THR A 166 -6.82 7.64 -2.99
C THR A 166 -5.76 8.60 -2.49
N SER A 167 -5.89 9.07 -1.27
CA SER A 167 -5.02 10.09 -0.65
C SER A 167 -3.63 9.53 -0.35
N ILE A 168 -3.55 8.32 0.20
CA ILE A 168 -2.28 7.63 0.46
C ILE A 168 -1.54 7.39 -0.86
N ASN A 169 -2.20 6.86 -1.89
CA ASN A 169 -1.58 6.62 -3.19
C ASN A 169 -1.15 7.93 -3.87
N MET A 170 -1.93 9.01 -3.69
CA MET A 170 -1.58 10.34 -4.20
C MET A 170 -0.33 10.90 -3.50
N ALA A 171 -0.13 10.62 -2.20
CA ALA A 171 1.07 11.03 -1.48
C ALA A 171 2.27 10.12 -1.77
N MET A 172 2.06 8.80 -1.87
CA MET A 172 3.14 7.81 -2.08
C MET A 172 3.86 7.97 -3.41
N GLN A 173 3.12 8.23 -4.49
CA GLN A 173 3.70 8.28 -5.83
C GLN A 173 4.75 9.38 -6.00
N PRO A 174 4.53 10.63 -5.55
CA PRO A 174 5.57 11.67 -5.56
C PRO A 174 6.85 11.28 -4.81
N PHE A 175 6.77 10.59 -3.67
CA PHE A 175 7.97 10.14 -2.95
C PHE A 175 8.85 9.22 -3.78
N LYS A 176 8.26 8.27 -4.50
CA LYS A 176 8.99 7.38 -5.40
C LYS A 176 9.66 8.16 -6.53
N MET A 177 8.98 9.18 -7.04
CA MET A 177 9.45 9.99 -8.17
C MET A 177 10.50 11.03 -7.76
N LEU A 178 10.40 11.64 -6.57
CA LEU A 178 11.37 12.63 -6.08
C LEU A 178 12.80 12.08 -6.05
N VAL A 179 12.98 10.84 -5.61
CA VAL A 179 14.31 10.19 -5.64
C VAL A 179 14.83 10.09 -7.07
N GLY A 180 14.00 9.66 -8.01
CA GLY A 180 14.36 9.58 -9.44
C GLY A 180 14.69 10.94 -10.06
N ASP A 181 13.90 11.96 -9.69
CA ASP A 181 14.01 13.30 -10.25
C ASP A 181 15.25 14.07 -9.71
N MET A 182 15.53 13.96 -8.40
CA MET A 182 16.51 14.82 -7.72
C MET A 182 17.88 14.18 -7.50
N VAL A 183 17.93 12.84 -7.37
CA VAL A 183 19.17 12.14 -7.00
C VAL A 183 19.96 11.74 -8.23
N ASN A 184 21.30 11.89 -8.17
CA ASN A 184 22.21 11.43 -9.24
C ASN A 184 22.27 9.89 -9.28
N GLU A 185 22.69 9.32 -10.42
CA GLU A 185 22.69 7.86 -10.62
C GLU A 185 23.54 7.11 -9.59
N GLU A 186 24.68 7.68 -9.19
CA GLU A 186 25.63 7.08 -8.23
C GLU A 186 25.04 6.94 -6.83
N GLN A 187 24.13 7.85 -6.44
CA GLN A 187 23.51 7.89 -5.11
C GLN A 187 22.10 7.27 -5.06
N LYS A 188 21.48 6.92 -6.20
CA LYS A 188 20.13 6.39 -6.25
C LYS A 188 19.95 5.16 -5.36
N ALA A 189 20.89 4.21 -5.40
CA ALA A 189 20.82 3.01 -4.56
C ALA A 189 20.78 3.37 -3.07
N LYS A 190 21.61 4.32 -2.62
CA LYS A 190 21.62 4.82 -1.25
C LYS A 190 20.32 5.54 -0.89
N ALA A 191 19.79 6.36 -1.78
CA ALA A 191 18.53 7.09 -1.57
C ALA A 191 17.33 6.14 -1.43
N TYR A 192 17.22 5.13 -2.30
CA TYR A 192 16.18 4.11 -2.20
C TYR A 192 16.33 3.22 -0.95
N SER A 193 17.56 2.97 -0.49
CA SER A 193 17.79 2.26 0.78
C SER A 193 17.28 3.06 1.97
N ILE A 194 17.55 4.37 2.00
CA ILE A 194 17.03 5.27 3.05
C ILE A 194 15.49 5.30 2.98
N GLN A 195 14.92 5.42 1.79
CA GLN A 195 13.47 5.41 1.60
C GLN A 195 12.83 4.10 2.08
N SER A 196 13.44 2.95 1.75
CA SER A 196 12.99 1.64 2.20
C SER A 196 13.07 1.49 3.72
N PHE A 197 14.15 1.99 4.34
CA PHE A 197 14.29 2.01 5.79
C PHE A 197 13.17 2.81 6.45
N LEU A 198 12.93 4.05 5.99
CA LEU A 198 11.87 4.91 6.52
C LEU A 198 10.46 4.32 6.30
N CYS A 199 10.23 3.67 5.16
CA CYS A 199 9.01 2.95 4.85
C CYS A 199 8.75 1.83 5.87
N ASN A 200 9.72 0.94 6.09
CA ASN A 200 9.57 -0.17 7.01
C ASN A 200 9.49 0.29 8.48
N ALA A 201 10.25 1.31 8.86
CA ALA A 201 10.16 1.90 10.20
C ALA A 201 8.78 2.53 10.46
N GLY A 202 8.21 3.25 9.47
CA GLY A 202 6.85 3.79 9.57
C GLY A 202 5.80 2.69 9.69
N SER A 203 5.92 1.63 8.88
CA SER A 203 5.02 0.49 8.97
C SER A 203 5.05 -0.18 10.33
N LEU A 204 6.24 -0.39 10.89
CA LEU A 204 6.43 -0.99 12.21
C LEU A 204 5.73 -0.15 13.29
N VAL A 205 5.93 1.16 13.28
CA VAL A 205 5.30 2.08 14.25
C VAL A 205 3.78 2.01 14.15
N GLY A 206 3.21 2.08 12.94
CA GLY A 206 1.77 2.02 12.75
C GLY A 206 1.16 0.68 13.19
N TYR A 207 1.84 -0.44 12.92
CA TYR A 207 1.37 -1.77 13.35
C TYR A 207 1.32 -1.93 14.87
N VAL A 208 2.25 -1.33 15.60
CA VAL A 208 2.36 -1.49 17.05
C VAL A 208 1.41 -0.56 17.82
N PHE A 209 0.93 0.53 17.23
CA PHE A 209 0.14 1.55 17.93
C PHE A 209 -1.08 1.03 18.68
N PRO A 210 -2.00 0.22 18.12
CA PRO A 210 -3.18 -0.24 18.89
C PRO A 210 -2.79 -1.07 20.11
N PHE A 211 -1.76 -1.91 19.98
CA PHE A 211 -1.22 -2.69 21.09
C PHE A 211 -0.61 -1.77 22.18
N LEU A 212 0.22 -0.81 21.77
CA LEU A 212 0.86 0.14 22.70
C LEU A 212 -0.18 0.94 23.47
N PHE A 213 -1.23 1.42 22.81
CA PHE A 213 -2.28 2.18 23.44
C PHE A 213 -3.13 1.35 24.39
N ALA A 214 -3.39 0.09 24.08
CA ALA A 214 -4.01 -0.84 25.03
C ALA A 214 -3.11 -1.08 26.27
N TRP A 215 -1.80 -1.25 26.05
CA TRP A 215 -0.83 -1.47 27.13
C TRP A 215 -0.73 -0.27 28.09
N ILE A 216 -0.85 0.95 27.60
CA ILE A 216 -0.86 2.16 28.47
C ILE A 216 -2.25 2.46 29.06
N GLY A 217 -3.24 1.59 28.86
CA GLY A 217 -4.53 1.63 29.55
C GLY A 217 -5.67 2.33 28.79
N LEU A 218 -5.55 2.59 27.47
CA LEU A 218 -6.71 3.04 26.70
C LEU A 218 -7.72 1.90 26.54
N ALA A 219 -9.02 2.26 26.51
CA ALA A 219 -10.09 1.29 26.38
C ALA A 219 -9.98 0.52 25.05
N ASN A 220 -9.93 -0.80 25.14
CA ASN A 220 -9.83 -1.71 23.98
C ASN A 220 -11.19 -2.29 23.58
N THR A 221 -12.24 -1.96 24.31
CA THR A 221 -13.63 -2.32 24.02
C THR A 221 -14.46 -1.05 23.84
N ALA A 222 -15.55 -1.14 23.11
CA ALA A 222 -16.50 -0.06 22.89
C ALA A 222 -17.92 -0.63 22.82
N PRO A 223 -18.98 0.19 22.96
CA PRO A 223 -20.35 -0.23 22.67
C PRO A 223 -20.50 -0.81 21.27
N ASP A 224 -21.52 -1.65 21.08
CA ASP A 224 -21.78 -2.31 19.80
C ASP A 224 -21.81 -1.32 18.62
N GLY A 225 -21.12 -1.70 17.55
CA GLY A 225 -20.98 -0.87 16.35
C GLY A 225 -20.02 0.30 16.48
N GLN A 226 -19.34 0.47 17.61
CA GLN A 226 -18.34 1.52 17.80
C GLN A 226 -16.91 0.95 17.83
N ILE A 227 -15.98 1.71 17.27
CA ILE A 227 -14.57 1.35 17.22
C ILE A 227 -13.92 1.66 18.59
N PRO A 228 -13.07 0.76 19.15
CA PRO A 228 -12.36 1.01 20.40
C PRO A 228 -11.43 2.22 20.36
N ASP A 229 -11.24 2.84 21.52
CA ASP A 229 -10.39 4.03 21.64
C ASP A 229 -8.91 3.73 21.30
N THR A 230 -8.42 2.52 21.55
CA THR A 230 -7.09 2.09 21.10
C THR A 230 -6.89 2.27 19.61
N VAL A 231 -7.88 1.95 18.78
CA VAL A 231 -7.84 2.14 17.33
C VAL A 231 -8.02 3.61 16.97
N LYS A 232 -9.02 4.31 17.56
CA LYS A 232 -9.26 5.73 17.29
C LYS A 232 -7.99 6.56 17.53
N TRP A 233 -7.37 6.42 18.69
CA TRP A 233 -6.15 7.15 19.02
C TRP A 233 -4.95 6.76 18.15
N SER A 234 -4.87 5.49 17.72
CA SER A 234 -3.85 5.07 16.76
C SER A 234 -3.96 5.85 15.45
N PHE A 235 -5.16 6.01 14.92
CA PHE A 235 -5.40 6.79 13.71
C PHE A 235 -5.15 8.28 13.93
N TYR A 236 -5.55 8.87 15.08
CA TYR A 236 -5.33 10.31 15.35
C TYR A 236 -3.84 10.64 15.49
N ILE A 237 -3.11 9.86 16.28
CA ILE A 237 -1.66 10.07 16.44
C ILE A 237 -0.92 9.77 15.14
N GLY A 238 -1.33 8.72 14.42
CA GLY A 238 -0.81 8.43 13.08
C GLY A 238 -1.02 9.58 12.10
N ALA A 239 -2.20 10.22 12.12
CA ALA A 239 -2.53 11.39 11.30
C ALA A 239 -1.65 12.60 11.66
N ILE A 240 -1.44 12.86 12.95
CA ILE A 240 -0.54 13.94 13.42
C ILE A 240 0.89 13.68 12.94
N ILE A 241 1.41 12.47 13.09
CA ILE A 241 2.76 12.14 12.64
C ILE A 241 2.86 12.25 11.11
N LEU A 242 1.86 11.76 10.36
CA LEU A 242 1.80 11.88 8.91
C LEU A 242 1.96 13.34 8.47
N ILE A 243 1.13 14.25 9.00
CA ILE A 243 1.17 15.64 8.55
C ILE A 243 2.47 16.33 8.96
N LEU A 244 3.01 16.05 10.16
CA LEU A 244 4.29 16.60 10.60
C LEU A 244 5.46 16.14 9.73
N CYS A 245 5.52 14.84 9.39
CA CYS A 245 6.56 14.29 8.52
C CYS A 245 6.48 14.86 7.10
N VAL A 246 5.27 14.99 6.56
CA VAL A 246 5.05 15.56 5.23
C VAL A 246 5.37 17.06 5.21
N LEU A 247 4.94 17.81 6.22
CA LEU A 247 5.29 19.24 6.35
C LEU A 247 6.81 19.42 6.42
N PHE A 248 7.50 18.59 7.23
CA PHE A 248 8.95 18.63 7.32
C PHE A 248 9.60 18.43 5.93
N THR A 249 9.20 17.41 5.19
CA THR A 249 9.71 17.17 3.83
C THR A 249 9.40 18.36 2.91
N THR A 250 8.15 18.84 2.92
CA THR A 250 7.71 19.96 2.06
C THR A 250 8.50 21.24 2.31
N LEU A 251 8.86 21.52 3.57
CA LEU A 251 9.62 22.71 3.95
C LEU A 251 11.12 22.57 3.68
N LYS A 252 11.67 21.37 3.78
CA LYS A 252 13.12 21.12 3.65
C LYS A 252 13.56 20.78 2.22
N VAL A 253 12.67 20.20 1.41
CA VAL A 253 12.99 19.78 0.05
C VAL A 253 12.58 20.88 -0.93
N LYS A 254 13.54 21.34 -1.70
CA LYS A 254 13.30 22.23 -2.84
C LYS A 254 13.53 21.44 -4.12
N GLU A 255 12.49 21.27 -4.91
CA GLU A 255 12.59 20.60 -6.21
C GLU A 255 13.40 21.46 -7.19
N MET A 256 14.02 20.79 -8.17
CA MET A 256 14.75 21.49 -9.23
C MET A 256 13.81 22.37 -10.06
N PRO A 257 14.23 23.60 -10.41
CA PRO A 257 13.47 24.43 -11.35
C PRO A 257 13.30 23.75 -12.71
N PRO A 258 12.24 24.09 -13.49
CA PRO A 258 11.92 23.44 -14.76
C PRO A 258 13.09 23.37 -15.75
N LYS A 259 13.93 24.39 -15.80
CA LYS A 259 15.07 24.45 -16.73
C LYS A 259 16.18 23.49 -16.33
N GLU A 260 16.58 23.50 -15.05
CA GLU A 260 17.58 22.56 -14.52
C GLU A 260 17.11 21.12 -14.68
N TYR A 261 15.82 20.89 -14.44
CA TYR A 261 15.22 19.58 -14.64
C TYR A 261 15.33 19.10 -16.09
N ALA A 262 15.01 19.97 -17.06
CA ALA A 262 15.09 19.64 -18.48
C ALA A 262 16.54 19.38 -18.94
N GLU A 263 17.50 20.17 -18.45
CA GLU A 263 18.93 19.99 -18.74
C GLU A 263 19.45 18.65 -18.23
N PHE A 264 19.15 18.30 -16.96
CA PHE A 264 19.63 17.05 -16.34
C PHE A 264 18.96 15.79 -16.90
N HIS A 265 17.75 15.90 -17.46
CA HIS A 265 17.02 14.76 -18.03
C HIS A 265 17.08 14.70 -19.56
N GLY A 266 17.87 15.58 -20.19
CA GLY A 266 18.04 15.59 -21.64
C GLY A 266 16.73 15.81 -22.41
N ILE A 267 15.77 16.54 -21.79
CA ILE A 267 14.49 16.84 -22.42
C ILE A 267 14.71 18.00 -23.39
N ASN A 268 15.06 17.69 -24.63
CA ASN A 268 15.00 18.67 -25.70
C ASN A 268 13.56 19.14 -25.86
N THR A 269 13.33 20.44 -25.79
CA THR A 269 12.02 21.10 -25.96
C THR A 269 11.40 20.94 -27.35
N THR A 270 12.09 20.34 -28.27
CA THR A 270 11.52 19.82 -29.52
C THR A 270 10.80 18.52 -29.23
N PHE A 271 9.48 18.61 -29.08
CA PHE A 271 8.58 17.48 -29.02
C PHE A 271 8.70 16.62 -30.30
N ALA A 272 9.70 15.77 -30.39
CA ALA A 272 9.64 14.66 -31.30
C ALA A 272 8.46 13.81 -30.80
N LYS A 273 7.41 13.68 -31.62
CA LYS A 273 6.37 12.65 -31.45
C LYS A 273 7.10 11.30 -31.46
N LYS A 274 7.53 10.84 -30.27
CA LYS A 274 7.90 9.43 -30.10
C LYS A 274 6.59 8.67 -30.33
N ASP A 275 6.57 7.84 -31.36
CA ASP A 275 5.50 6.85 -31.54
C ASP A 275 5.40 6.05 -30.24
N ASN A 276 4.42 6.39 -29.41
CA ASN A 276 4.07 5.60 -28.24
C ASN A 276 3.14 4.50 -28.69
N PRO A 277 3.63 3.27 -28.85
CA PRO A 277 2.78 2.14 -29.18
C PRO A 277 1.70 2.03 -28.11
N GLY A 278 0.45 1.85 -28.50
CA GLY A 278 -0.66 1.72 -27.57
C GLY A 278 -0.41 0.60 -26.56
N MET A 279 -0.95 0.74 -25.36
CA MET A 279 -0.78 -0.20 -24.23
C MET A 279 -1.04 -1.67 -24.62
N PHE A 280 -2.08 -1.94 -25.41
CA PHE A 280 -2.38 -3.28 -25.91
C PHE A 280 -1.28 -3.85 -26.83
N THR A 281 -0.67 -2.99 -27.64
CA THR A 281 0.43 -3.38 -28.52
C THR A 281 1.67 -3.78 -27.70
N LEU A 282 1.96 -3.04 -26.62
CA LEU A 282 3.07 -3.36 -25.72
C LEU A 282 2.81 -4.66 -24.95
N LEU A 283 1.61 -4.87 -24.42
CA LEU A 283 1.23 -6.12 -23.76
C LEU A 283 1.37 -7.32 -24.69
N ARG A 284 0.93 -7.20 -25.95
CA ARG A 284 1.05 -8.28 -26.95
C ARG A 284 2.51 -8.60 -27.30
N LYS A 285 3.39 -7.60 -27.23
CA LYS A 285 4.84 -7.74 -27.47
C LYS A 285 5.64 -8.01 -26.22
N ALA A 286 4.99 -8.13 -25.03
CA ALA A 286 5.68 -8.36 -23.79
C ALA A 286 6.46 -9.68 -23.80
N PRO A 287 7.66 -9.71 -23.24
CA PRO A 287 8.47 -10.93 -23.17
C PRO A 287 7.76 -12.02 -22.36
N SER A 288 8.05 -13.29 -22.66
CA SER A 288 7.46 -14.42 -21.92
C SER A 288 7.66 -14.32 -20.41
N THR A 289 8.78 -13.76 -19.97
CA THR A 289 9.09 -13.49 -18.55
C THR A 289 8.07 -12.58 -17.89
N PHE A 290 7.54 -11.58 -18.61
CA PHE A 290 6.47 -10.71 -18.11
C PHE A 290 5.24 -11.50 -17.64
N TRP A 291 4.80 -12.46 -18.46
CA TRP A 291 3.61 -13.27 -18.18
C TRP A 291 3.86 -14.35 -17.14
N THR A 292 5.03 -15.02 -17.21
CA THR A 292 5.36 -16.09 -16.25
C THR A 292 5.63 -15.54 -14.85
N VAL A 293 6.34 -14.42 -14.74
CA VAL A 293 6.50 -13.72 -13.44
C VAL A 293 5.16 -13.13 -12.97
N GLY A 294 4.33 -12.61 -13.90
CA GLY A 294 2.98 -12.15 -13.59
C GLY A 294 2.11 -13.25 -13.00
N LEU A 295 2.23 -14.50 -13.48
CA LEU A 295 1.51 -15.64 -12.92
C LEU A 295 1.95 -15.96 -11.49
N VAL A 296 3.25 -15.92 -11.20
CA VAL A 296 3.76 -16.08 -9.82
C VAL A 296 3.19 -14.98 -8.93
N GLN A 297 3.22 -13.74 -9.40
CA GLN A 297 2.68 -12.59 -8.66
C GLN A 297 1.18 -12.72 -8.41
N PHE A 298 0.43 -13.30 -9.35
CA PHE A 298 -0.99 -13.56 -9.18
C PHE A 298 -1.27 -14.36 -7.89
N PHE A 299 -0.59 -15.49 -7.72
CA PHE A 299 -0.77 -16.32 -6.54
C PHE A 299 -0.25 -15.64 -5.25
N CYS A 300 0.88 -14.97 -5.32
CA CYS A 300 1.45 -14.28 -4.17
C CYS A 300 0.51 -13.19 -3.64
N TRP A 301 0.05 -12.27 -4.50
CA TRP A 301 -0.79 -11.17 -4.06
C TRP A 301 -2.18 -11.61 -3.60
N ALA A 302 -2.72 -12.68 -4.20
CA ALA A 302 -3.96 -13.28 -3.71
C ALA A 302 -3.81 -13.87 -2.30
N ALA A 303 -2.69 -14.56 -2.02
CA ALA A 303 -2.39 -15.11 -0.70
C ALA A 303 -2.30 -14.01 0.38
N PHE A 304 -1.54 -12.95 0.10
CA PHE A 304 -1.36 -11.84 1.04
C PHE A 304 -2.65 -11.02 1.25
N LEU A 305 -3.50 -10.89 0.24
CA LEU A 305 -4.81 -10.29 0.42
C LEU A 305 -5.63 -11.04 1.47
N TYR A 306 -5.66 -12.37 1.42
CA TYR A 306 -6.39 -13.17 2.39
C TYR A 306 -5.79 -13.06 3.80
N MET A 307 -4.48 -12.91 3.92
CA MET A 307 -3.86 -12.56 5.20
C MET A 307 -4.43 -11.26 5.76
N TRP A 308 -4.39 -10.17 5.01
CA TRP A 308 -4.90 -8.88 5.51
C TRP A 308 -6.38 -8.91 5.83
N THR A 309 -7.16 -9.65 5.03
CA THR A 309 -8.61 -9.74 5.21
C THR A 309 -9.00 -10.53 6.44
N TYR A 310 -8.39 -11.69 6.65
CA TYR A 310 -8.93 -12.72 7.56
C TYR A 310 -8.11 -12.93 8.84
N THR A 311 -6.92 -12.31 9.00
CA THR A 311 -6.06 -12.56 10.17
C THR A 311 -6.80 -12.27 11.48
N ASN A 312 -7.51 -11.14 11.59
CA ASN A 312 -8.16 -10.77 12.84
C ASN A 312 -9.19 -11.82 13.29
N GLY A 313 -10.13 -12.17 12.44
CA GLY A 313 -11.13 -13.16 12.79
C GLY A 313 -10.54 -14.57 12.99
N ALA A 314 -9.52 -14.94 12.19
CA ALA A 314 -8.86 -16.23 12.32
C ALA A 314 -8.20 -16.39 13.70
N ILE A 315 -7.38 -15.42 14.14
CA ILE A 315 -6.70 -15.53 15.44
C ILE A 315 -7.65 -15.27 16.61
N ALA A 316 -8.68 -14.44 16.45
CA ALA A 316 -9.71 -14.27 17.47
C ALA A 316 -10.42 -15.59 17.80
N ASP A 317 -10.78 -16.34 16.77
CA ASP A 317 -11.42 -17.64 16.91
C ASP A 317 -10.46 -18.69 17.50
N THR A 318 -9.23 -18.80 16.95
CA THR A 318 -8.33 -19.90 17.30
C THR A 318 -7.52 -19.69 18.58
N VAL A 319 -7.18 -18.44 18.93
CA VAL A 319 -6.33 -18.11 20.09
C VAL A 319 -7.16 -17.56 21.25
N TRP A 320 -8.15 -16.70 20.97
CA TRP A 320 -9.01 -16.10 22.01
C TRP A 320 -10.37 -16.78 22.13
N ASN A 321 -10.64 -17.84 21.33
CA ASN A 321 -11.87 -18.64 21.35
C ASN A 321 -13.15 -17.78 21.27
N THR A 322 -13.14 -16.75 20.41
CA THR A 322 -14.29 -15.87 20.24
C THR A 322 -14.46 -15.43 18.78
N THR A 323 -15.71 -15.41 18.34
CA THR A 323 -16.13 -14.81 17.07
C THR A 323 -16.94 -13.54 17.28
N ASP A 324 -17.27 -13.22 18.54
CA ASP A 324 -18.00 -12.01 18.92
C ASP A 324 -17.11 -10.78 18.79
N VAL A 325 -17.42 -9.91 17.82
CA VAL A 325 -16.65 -8.72 17.49
C VAL A 325 -16.66 -7.65 18.59
N ALA A 326 -17.66 -7.65 19.48
CA ALA A 326 -17.75 -6.75 20.62
C ALA A 326 -16.92 -7.24 21.83
N SER A 327 -16.51 -8.52 21.82
CA SER A 327 -15.78 -9.12 22.94
C SER A 327 -14.37 -8.52 23.11
N GLU A 328 -13.89 -8.50 24.35
CA GLU A 328 -12.52 -8.10 24.69
C GLU A 328 -11.49 -8.96 23.95
N GLY A 329 -11.74 -10.27 23.84
CA GLY A 329 -10.86 -11.21 23.14
C GLY A 329 -10.70 -10.88 21.65
N TYR A 330 -11.78 -10.55 20.95
CA TYR A 330 -11.72 -10.16 19.53
C TYR A 330 -10.92 -8.87 19.34
N GLN A 331 -11.09 -7.93 20.23
CA GLN A 331 -10.40 -6.66 20.17
C GLN A 331 -8.91 -6.80 20.57
N ALA A 332 -8.58 -7.70 21.52
CA ALA A 332 -7.21 -8.08 21.84
C ALA A 332 -6.51 -8.77 20.66
N ALA A 333 -7.19 -9.68 19.98
CA ALA A 333 -6.72 -10.29 18.74
C ALA A 333 -6.40 -9.23 17.68
N GLY A 334 -7.24 -8.21 17.51
CA GLY A 334 -7.00 -7.09 16.59
C GLY A 334 -5.71 -6.31 16.89
N ASN A 335 -5.41 -6.08 18.17
CA ASN A 335 -4.14 -5.45 18.56
C ASN A 335 -2.95 -6.38 18.28
N TRP A 336 -3.14 -7.70 18.46
CA TRP A 336 -2.11 -8.70 18.21
C TRP A 336 -1.80 -8.88 16.71
N VAL A 337 -2.78 -8.65 15.82
CA VAL A 337 -2.56 -8.61 14.36
C VAL A 337 -1.45 -7.61 14.01
N GLY A 338 -1.46 -6.43 14.59
CA GLY A 338 -0.40 -5.44 14.39
C GLY A 338 0.98 -5.96 14.79
N ILE A 339 1.08 -6.64 15.95
CA ILE A 339 2.34 -7.25 16.41
C ILE A 339 2.80 -8.34 15.43
N LEU A 340 1.88 -9.20 14.96
CA LEU A 340 2.21 -10.25 13.99
C LEU A 340 2.70 -9.66 12.64
N PHE A 341 2.09 -8.59 12.17
CA PHE A 341 2.55 -7.90 10.95
C PHE A 341 3.90 -7.19 11.16
N ALA A 342 4.17 -6.69 12.36
CA ALA A 342 5.49 -6.19 12.71
C ALA A 342 6.55 -7.32 12.69
N VAL A 343 6.24 -8.49 13.24
CA VAL A 343 7.11 -9.68 13.19
C VAL A 343 7.34 -10.14 11.75
N GLN A 344 6.29 -10.14 10.92
CA GLN A 344 6.39 -10.41 9.48
C GLN A 344 7.36 -9.43 8.79
N ALA A 345 7.28 -8.14 9.11
CA ALA A 345 8.19 -7.13 8.54
C ALA A 345 9.65 -7.38 8.96
N VAL A 346 9.90 -7.78 10.22
CA VAL A 346 11.24 -8.19 10.69
C VAL A 346 11.74 -9.40 9.90
N GLY A 347 10.92 -10.44 9.73
CA GLY A 347 11.24 -11.61 8.92
C GLY A 347 11.62 -11.25 7.49
N SER A 348 10.88 -10.31 6.89
CA SER A 348 11.17 -9.79 5.55
C SER A 348 12.54 -9.10 5.47
N VAL A 349 12.85 -8.21 6.41
CA VAL A 349 14.14 -7.51 6.43
C VAL A 349 15.30 -8.50 6.59
N LEU A 350 15.20 -9.45 7.51
CA LEU A 350 16.23 -10.47 7.73
C LEU A 350 16.45 -11.32 6.47
N TRP A 351 15.37 -11.73 5.80
CA TRP A 351 15.46 -12.56 4.60
C TRP A 351 15.98 -11.80 3.39
N ALA A 352 15.70 -10.52 3.28
CA ALA A 352 16.26 -9.67 2.23
C ALA A 352 17.80 -9.65 2.22
N LEU A 353 18.43 -9.84 3.40
CA LEU A 353 19.90 -10.00 3.52
C LEU A 353 20.40 -11.39 3.07
N VAL A 354 19.50 -12.37 3.02
CA VAL A 354 19.83 -13.75 2.65
C VAL A 354 19.67 -13.99 1.14
N ILE A 355 18.65 -13.40 0.51
CA ILE A 355 18.35 -13.57 -0.93
C ILE A 355 19.58 -13.41 -1.83
N PRO A 356 20.47 -12.39 -1.67
CA PRO A 356 21.62 -12.21 -2.53
C PRO A 356 22.69 -13.32 -2.43
N ARG A 357 22.62 -14.17 -1.39
CA ARG A 357 23.57 -15.28 -1.20
C ARG A 357 23.25 -16.51 -2.05
N PHE A 358 22.07 -16.57 -2.63
CA PHE A 358 21.69 -17.67 -3.52
C PHE A 358 22.36 -17.55 -4.88
N LYS A 359 22.83 -18.67 -5.43
CA LYS A 359 23.41 -18.72 -6.78
C LYS A 359 22.38 -18.46 -7.88
N SER A 360 21.14 -18.91 -7.70
CA SER A 360 20.01 -18.68 -8.60
C SER A 360 18.91 -17.91 -7.87
N ILE A 361 18.50 -16.79 -8.45
CA ILE A 361 17.42 -15.96 -7.91
C ILE A 361 16.07 -16.67 -8.01
N LYS A 362 15.86 -17.55 -8.99
CA LYS A 362 14.66 -18.39 -9.12
C LYS A 362 14.56 -19.38 -7.95
N VAL A 363 15.66 -20.05 -7.62
CA VAL A 363 15.70 -20.99 -6.49
C VAL A 363 15.43 -20.25 -5.18
N ALA A 364 16.05 -19.07 -4.99
CA ALA A 364 15.75 -18.21 -3.85
C ALA A 364 14.27 -17.88 -3.78
N TYR A 365 13.65 -17.53 -4.92
CA TYR A 365 12.23 -17.18 -4.98
C TYR A 365 11.34 -18.37 -4.61
N ALA A 366 11.55 -19.53 -5.25
CA ALA A 366 10.75 -20.72 -4.97
C ALA A 366 10.86 -21.18 -3.50
N ILE A 367 12.07 -21.21 -2.92
CA ILE A 367 12.28 -21.56 -1.52
C ILE A 367 11.56 -20.55 -0.61
N SER A 368 11.67 -19.26 -0.89
CA SER A 368 11.01 -18.22 -0.09
C SER A 368 9.48 -18.41 -0.09
N LEU A 369 8.89 -18.70 -1.24
CA LEU A 369 7.45 -18.92 -1.34
C LEU A 369 7.02 -20.20 -0.61
N LEU A 370 7.80 -21.29 -0.68
CA LEU A 370 7.51 -22.52 0.06
C LEU A 370 7.62 -22.31 1.58
N LEU A 371 8.63 -21.59 2.06
CA LEU A 371 8.74 -21.23 3.49
C LEU A 371 7.54 -20.38 3.94
N GLY A 372 7.12 -19.41 3.12
CA GLY A 372 5.92 -18.64 3.38
C GLY A 372 4.65 -19.49 3.37
N ALA A 373 4.54 -20.48 2.46
CA ALA A 373 3.43 -21.41 2.44
C ALA A 373 3.34 -22.24 3.73
N VAL A 374 4.47 -22.72 4.26
CA VAL A 374 4.55 -23.35 5.57
C VAL A 374 4.11 -22.38 6.67
N GLY A 375 4.57 -21.13 6.61
CA GLY A 375 4.15 -20.08 7.53
C GLY A 375 2.63 -19.87 7.53
N PHE A 376 2.02 -19.74 6.35
CA PHE A 376 0.55 -19.62 6.24
C PHE A 376 -0.16 -20.86 6.76
N ALA A 377 0.24 -22.06 6.32
CA ALA A 377 -0.40 -23.30 6.75
C ALA A 377 -0.27 -23.54 8.27
N SER A 378 0.84 -23.14 8.88
CA SER A 378 1.06 -23.32 10.32
C SER A 378 0.10 -22.51 11.18
N VAL A 379 -0.42 -21.38 10.72
CA VAL A 379 -1.42 -20.56 11.43
C VAL A 379 -2.67 -21.40 11.75
N PHE A 380 -3.05 -22.31 10.87
CA PHE A 380 -4.21 -23.18 11.07
C PHE A 380 -4.04 -24.14 12.27
N PHE A 381 -2.81 -24.55 12.58
CA PHE A 381 -2.52 -25.55 13.62
C PHE A 381 -2.06 -24.91 14.94
N ILE A 382 -1.67 -23.63 14.94
CA ILE A 382 -1.12 -22.94 16.10
C ILE A 382 -2.21 -22.14 16.79
N HIS A 383 -2.45 -22.46 18.07
CA HIS A 383 -3.43 -21.81 18.93
C HIS A 383 -2.80 -20.95 20.04
N ASP A 384 -1.48 -20.83 20.04
CA ASP A 384 -0.74 -20.00 20.98
C ASP A 384 -0.28 -18.70 20.29
N GLN A 385 -0.56 -17.56 20.93
CA GLN A 385 -0.28 -16.23 20.36
C GLN A 385 1.21 -16.01 20.11
N TYR A 386 2.12 -16.53 20.91
CA TYR A 386 3.57 -16.33 20.78
C TYR A 386 4.17 -17.26 19.72
N LEU A 387 3.67 -18.51 19.62
CA LEU A 387 4.12 -19.42 18.56
C LEU A 387 3.75 -18.93 17.17
N LEU A 388 2.71 -18.11 17.02
CA LEU A 388 2.37 -17.44 15.75
C LEU A 388 3.50 -16.54 15.23
N PHE A 389 4.43 -16.09 16.07
CA PHE A 389 5.61 -15.34 15.62
C PHE A 389 6.44 -16.14 14.61
N ILE A 390 6.57 -17.45 14.80
CA ILE A 390 7.29 -18.32 13.84
C ILE A 390 6.56 -18.33 12.49
N SER A 391 5.24 -18.46 12.50
CA SER A 391 4.41 -18.41 11.30
C SER A 391 4.61 -17.10 10.53
N PHE A 392 4.53 -15.97 11.22
CA PHE A 392 4.62 -14.66 10.60
C PHE A 392 6.05 -14.28 10.20
N LEU A 393 7.09 -14.79 10.86
CA LEU A 393 8.47 -14.70 10.38
C LEU A 393 8.62 -15.42 9.02
N LEU A 394 8.07 -16.64 8.89
CA LEU A 394 8.11 -17.39 7.64
C LEU A 394 7.27 -16.73 6.54
N ILE A 395 6.12 -16.14 6.85
CA ILE A 395 5.34 -15.33 5.91
C ILE A 395 6.16 -14.11 5.45
N GLY A 396 6.93 -13.50 6.35
CA GLY A 396 7.85 -12.41 6.03
C GLY A 396 8.93 -12.80 5.01
N VAL A 397 9.41 -14.04 5.04
CA VAL A 397 10.33 -14.59 4.03
C VAL A 397 9.75 -14.52 2.61
N ALA A 398 8.49 -14.95 2.44
CA ALA A 398 7.81 -14.85 1.14
C ALA A 398 7.58 -13.39 0.73
N TRP A 399 7.22 -12.53 1.69
CA TRP A 399 7.01 -11.10 1.45
C TRP A 399 8.25 -10.42 0.89
N ALA A 400 9.43 -10.66 1.47
CA ALA A 400 10.69 -10.14 0.97
C ALA A 400 10.95 -10.52 -0.50
N ALA A 401 10.75 -11.80 -0.80
CA ALA A 401 11.03 -12.33 -2.13
C ALA A 401 10.04 -11.81 -3.19
N MET A 402 8.74 -11.78 -2.87
CA MET A 402 7.72 -11.32 -3.82
C MET A 402 7.81 -9.81 -4.14
N LEU A 403 8.41 -9.01 -3.28
CA LEU A 403 8.63 -7.59 -3.55
C LEU A 403 9.88 -7.34 -4.39
N ALA A 404 10.95 -8.10 -4.20
CA ALA A 404 12.25 -7.83 -4.83
C ALA A 404 12.50 -8.63 -6.11
N VAL A 405 12.21 -9.94 -6.08
CA VAL A 405 12.64 -10.87 -7.15
C VAL A 405 11.90 -10.64 -8.47
N PRO A 406 10.58 -10.42 -8.52
CA PRO A 406 9.84 -10.23 -9.76
C PRO A 406 10.35 -9.05 -10.59
N PHE A 407 10.62 -7.93 -9.95
CA PHE A 407 11.16 -6.74 -10.63
C PHE A 407 12.58 -7.00 -11.17
N THR A 408 13.41 -7.73 -10.43
CA THR A 408 14.75 -8.13 -10.89
C THR A 408 14.69 -9.05 -12.11
N LEU A 409 13.82 -10.07 -12.08
CA LEU A 409 13.64 -11.00 -13.21
C LEU A 409 13.08 -10.29 -14.44
N LEU A 410 12.12 -9.39 -14.24
CA LEU A 410 11.52 -8.64 -15.32
C LEU A 410 12.52 -7.68 -15.96
N THR A 411 13.21 -6.87 -15.17
CA THR A 411 14.18 -5.88 -15.68
C THR A 411 15.33 -6.55 -16.43
N ASN A 412 15.78 -7.73 -15.99
CA ASN A 412 16.80 -8.51 -16.69
C ASN A 412 16.32 -9.08 -18.04
N SER A 413 15.01 -9.13 -18.28
CA SER A 413 14.42 -9.63 -19.53
C SER A 413 13.98 -8.54 -20.49
N LEU A 414 13.96 -7.29 -20.04
CA LEU A 414 13.57 -6.14 -20.83
C LEU A 414 14.80 -5.47 -21.44
N SER A 415 14.69 -5.12 -22.71
CA SER A 415 15.70 -4.33 -23.43
C SER A 415 15.01 -3.20 -24.20
N GLY A 416 15.69 -2.06 -24.35
CA GLY A 416 15.24 -0.93 -25.17
C GLY A 416 14.46 0.16 -24.43
N ASP A 417 13.81 1.07 -25.20
CA ASP A 417 13.29 2.36 -24.73
C ASP A 417 12.01 2.29 -23.88
N HIS A 418 11.37 1.12 -23.72
CA HIS A 418 10.05 0.99 -23.09
C HIS A 418 10.08 0.33 -21.69
N ILE A 419 11.25 0.19 -21.08
CA ILE A 419 11.39 -0.47 -19.76
C ILE A 419 10.45 0.14 -18.71
N GLY A 420 10.42 1.47 -18.61
CA GLY A 420 9.53 2.16 -17.66
C GLY A 420 8.05 1.88 -17.89
N THR A 421 7.62 1.80 -19.16
CA THR A 421 6.24 1.47 -19.51
C THR A 421 5.89 0.03 -19.14
N TYR A 422 6.79 -0.93 -19.39
CA TYR A 422 6.59 -2.32 -18.98
C TYR A 422 6.54 -2.47 -17.46
N LEU A 423 7.36 -1.75 -16.71
CA LEU A 423 7.29 -1.74 -15.24
C LEU A 423 5.95 -1.15 -14.73
N GLY A 424 5.45 -0.12 -15.39
CA GLY A 424 4.12 0.44 -15.11
C GLY A 424 2.99 -0.56 -15.39
N LEU A 425 3.05 -1.25 -16.55
CA LEU A 425 2.09 -2.30 -16.90
C LEU A 425 2.17 -3.50 -15.94
N PHE A 426 3.36 -3.82 -15.46
CA PHE A 426 3.58 -4.91 -14.51
C PHE A 426 2.92 -4.63 -13.15
N ASN A 427 2.68 -3.36 -12.78
CA ASN A 427 1.87 -3.05 -11.60
C ASN A 427 0.45 -3.63 -11.68
N GLY A 428 -0.07 -3.88 -12.88
CA GLY A 428 -1.33 -4.60 -13.09
C GLY A 428 -1.29 -6.04 -12.54
N THR A 429 -0.13 -6.69 -12.56
CA THR A 429 0.06 -8.04 -11.98
C THR A 429 0.09 -8.03 -10.44
N ILE A 430 0.13 -6.87 -9.83
CA ILE A 430 0.00 -6.64 -8.39
C ILE A 430 -1.46 -6.38 -8.03
N CYS A 431 -2.11 -5.47 -8.73
CA CYS A 431 -3.46 -5.00 -8.40
C CYS A 431 -4.55 -5.97 -8.82
N LEU A 432 -4.46 -6.53 -10.04
CA LEU A 432 -5.50 -7.41 -10.59
C LEU A 432 -5.71 -8.70 -9.75
N PRO A 433 -4.66 -9.41 -9.31
CA PRO A 433 -4.82 -10.57 -8.44
C PRO A 433 -5.54 -10.26 -7.13
N GLN A 434 -5.25 -9.11 -6.53
CA GLN A 434 -5.89 -8.67 -5.30
C GLN A 434 -7.38 -8.40 -5.53
N ILE A 435 -7.75 -7.74 -6.63
CA ILE A 435 -9.15 -7.49 -6.99
C ILE A 435 -9.90 -8.82 -7.20
N VAL A 436 -9.30 -9.76 -7.94
CA VAL A 436 -9.89 -11.09 -8.17
C VAL A 436 -10.03 -11.86 -6.86
N ALA A 437 -8.98 -11.92 -6.05
CA ALA A 437 -9.01 -12.60 -4.77
C ALA A 437 -10.05 -11.99 -3.81
N ALA A 438 -10.15 -10.67 -3.77
CA ALA A 438 -11.14 -9.97 -2.98
C ALA A 438 -12.57 -10.28 -3.43
N ALA A 439 -12.83 -10.29 -4.73
CA ALA A 439 -14.14 -10.64 -5.29
C ALA A 439 -14.55 -12.11 -5.01
N CYS A 440 -13.57 -13.01 -4.99
CA CYS A 440 -13.81 -14.44 -4.76
C CYS A 440 -13.74 -14.87 -3.29
N GLY A 441 -13.22 -14.01 -2.39
CA GLY A 441 -12.87 -14.39 -1.03
C GLY A 441 -14.02 -14.93 -0.20
N GLY A 442 -15.18 -14.30 -0.23
CA GLY A 442 -16.37 -14.78 0.48
C GLY A 442 -16.87 -16.14 -0.02
N PHE A 443 -16.80 -16.37 -1.35
CA PHE A 443 -17.15 -17.67 -1.91
C PHE A 443 -16.15 -18.76 -1.47
N ILE A 444 -14.85 -18.47 -1.51
CA ILE A 444 -13.81 -19.40 -1.07
C ILE A 444 -13.93 -19.67 0.44
N LEU A 445 -14.24 -18.67 1.26
CA LEU A 445 -14.48 -18.84 2.69
C LEU A 445 -15.61 -19.84 2.94
N LYS A 446 -16.71 -19.79 2.19
CA LYS A 446 -17.80 -20.79 2.26
C LYS A 446 -17.31 -22.19 1.90
N LEU A 447 -16.47 -22.32 0.88
CA LEU A 447 -15.94 -23.64 0.46
C LEU A 447 -15.04 -24.28 1.52
N VAL A 448 -14.31 -23.49 2.30
CA VAL A 448 -13.44 -23.99 3.38
C VAL A 448 -14.15 -24.13 4.73
N GLY A 449 -15.48 -24.08 4.73
CA GLY A 449 -16.30 -24.33 5.92
C GLY A 449 -16.66 -23.09 6.75
N GLY A 450 -16.41 -21.88 6.24
CA GLY A 450 -16.79 -20.60 6.87
C GLY A 450 -15.85 -20.10 7.97
N ALA A 451 -14.92 -20.93 8.47
CA ALA A 451 -13.94 -20.52 9.45
C ALA A 451 -12.81 -19.71 8.79
N GLN A 452 -12.57 -18.47 9.27
CA GLN A 452 -11.60 -17.56 8.68
C GLN A 452 -10.16 -18.12 8.69
N VAL A 453 -9.81 -18.96 9.66
CA VAL A 453 -8.50 -19.64 9.73
C VAL A 453 -8.26 -20.55 8.53
N GLY A 454 -9.32 -21.14 7.94
CA GLY A 454 -9.24 -21.95 6.73
C GLY A 454 -8.66 -21.20 5.53
N MET A 455 -8.84 -19.87 5.49
CA MET A 455 -8.28 -19.03 4.42
C MET A 455 -6.74 -18.95 4.45
N PHE A 456 -6.12 -19.28 5.59
CA PHE A 456 -4.66 -19.42 5.68
C PHE A 456 -4.14 -20.66 4.97
N LEU A 457 -4.89 -21.76 4.97
CA LEU A 457 -4.57 -22.95 4.15
C LEU A 457 -4.69 -22.64 2.66
N VAL A 458 -5.70 -21.87 2.26
CA VAL A 458 -5.86 -21.41 0.87
C VAL A 458 -4.71 -20.50 0.45
N ALA A 459 -4.32 -19.54 1.31
CA ALA A 459 -3.18 -18.67 1.07
C ALA A 459 -1.87 -19.46 0.95
N GLY A 460 -1.66 -20.45 1.82
CA GLY A 460 -0.53 -21.37 1.73
C GLY A 460 -0.52 -22.15 0.41
N ALA A 461 -1.66 -22.69 -0.02
CA ALA A 461 -1.80 -23.38 -1.31
C ALA A 461 -1.48 -22.43 -2.49
N PHE A 462 -1.92 -21.18 -2.45
CA PHE A 462 -1.56 -20.19 -3.47
C PHE A 462 -0.05 -19.94 -3.53
N LEU A 463 0.64 -19.85 -2.40
CA LEU A 463 2.10 -19.72 -2.41
C LEU A 463 2.81 -20.97 -2.95
N VAL A 464 2.28 -22.17 -2.72
CA VAL A 464 2.79 -23.39 -3.35
C VAL A 464 2.62 -23.33 -4.87
N LEU A 465 1.43 -22.94 -5.36
CA LEU A 465 1.19 -22.74 -6.80
C LEU A 465 2.10 -21.66 -7.37
N GLY A 466 2.33 -20.58 -6.63
CA GLY A 466 3.31 -19.55 -6.98
C GLY A 466 4.72 -20.13 -7.11
N ALA A 467 5.18 -20.91 -6.14
CA ALA A 467 6.50 -21.56 -6.15
C ALA A 467 6.67 -22.53 -7.34
N LEU A 468 5.65 -23.34 -7.63
CA LEU A 468 5.64 -24.20 -8.81
C LEU A 468 5.68 -23.39 -10.11
N SER A 469 4.97 -22.26 -10.17
CA SER A 469 4.95 -21.36 -11.33
C SER A 469 6.32 -20.71 -11.58
N VAL A 470 7.21 -20.60 -10.57
CA VAL A 470 8.58 -20.11 -10.75
C VAL A 470 9.37 -20.99 -11.73
N ALA A 471 9.06 -22.29 -11.83
CA ALA A 471 9.70 -23.19 -12.79
C ALA A 471 9.52 -22.72 -14.25
N LEU A 472 8.39 -22.08 -14.56
CA LEU A 472 8.07 -21.56 -15.89
C LEU A 472 8.85 -20.29 -16.25
N VAL A 473 9.42 -19.61 -15.26
CA VAL A 473 10.14 -18.35 -15.48
C VAL A 473 11.50 -18.64 -16.14
N LYS A 474 11.79 -17.98 -17.24
CA LYS A 474 13.10 -18.05 -17.91
C LYS A 474 14.01 -16.97 -17.32
N GLU A 475 15.16 -17.37 -16.78
CA GLU A 475 16.20 -16.39 -16.42
C GLU A 475 16.78 -15.82 -17.72
N GLY A 476 16.70 -14.50 -17.91
CA GLY A 476 17.44 -13.83 -18.97
C GLY A 476 18.95 -14.10 -18.79
N LYS A 477 19.66 -14.37 -19.87
CA LYS A 477 21.12 -14.47 -19.81
C LYS A 477 21.66 -13.16 -19.25
N LYS A 478 22.45 -13.24 -18.15
CA LYS A 478 23.30 -12.12 -17.73
C LYS A 478 24.17 -11.75 -18.92
N SER A 479 23.94 -10.58 -19.52
CA SER A 479 24.86 -9.96 -20.48
C SER A 479 26.08 -9.46 -19.74
#